data_0c6a498f8aacc2be7eacdf4baf954abe
#
_entry.id   0c6a498f8aacc2be7eacdf4baf954abe
#
_cell.length_a   1.000
_cell.length_b   1.000
_cell.length_c   1.000
_cell.angle_alpha   90.00
_cell.angle_beta   90.00
_cell.angle_gamma   90.00
#
_symmetry.space_group_name_H-M   'P 1'
#
loop_
_entity.id
_entity.type
_entity.pdbx_description
1 polymer ?
#
loop_
_entity_poly.entity_id
_entity_poly.type
_entity_poly.pdbx_seq_one_letter_code
_entity_poly.pdbx_strand_id
1 'polypeptide(L)'
;MSFTAWIALAVIFITVWALVKQFETRLVLIAAGLFLCVISLAPMTGLNQFAKSMTNNALIMAICGSMGFAYTASYMGCDRSLVHYLASPVRGLGIFLIPVCTIITFFVNIALPSAAGCAAAVGSTLIPVMLRAGIKPAAAAAAVLAGTIGSYLSPGTSHNPFVAKMAHMDVMDFIGTHATYSVMCGAILVVGTLIVCWILGDNKGDVNAKIDESKLQKDDDFKPNVLKAVVMIVPIAILVSGSVW
;
A
#
# COMPACT_ATOMS: atom_id res chain seq x y z
N MET A 1 -4.94 20.79 31.24
CA MET A 1 -4.67 19.42 30.76
C MET A 1 -4.33 18.56 31.97
N SER A 2 -4.92 17.39 32.13
CA SER A 2 -4.65 16.50 33.25
C SER A 2 -3.20 15.96 33.19
N PHE A 3 -2.63 15.62 34.34
CA PHE A 3 -1.29 15.03 34.43
C PHE A 3 -1.16 13.77 33.55
N THR A 4 -2.21 12.99 33.44
CA THR A 4 -2.30 11.81 32.56
C THR A 4 -2.16 12.16 31.08
N ALA A 5 -2.63 13.34 30.64
CA ALA A 5 -2.48 13.77 29.25
C ALA A 5 -1.02 14.05 28.86
N TRP A 6 -0.24 14.62 29.80
CA TRP A 6 1.19 14.83 29.59
C TRP A 6 1.99 13.54 29.51
N ILE A 7 1.62 12.55 30.34
CA ILE A 7 2.24 11.23 30.28
C ILE A 7 1.90 10.54 28.96
N ALA A 8 0.62 10.61 28.52
CA ALA A 8 0.22 10.05 27.23
C ALA A 8 1.02 10.67 26.05
N LEU A 9 1.20 12.00 26.10
CA LEU A 9 2.02 12.70 25.10
C LEU A 9 3.47 12.20 25.10
N ALA A 10 4.08 12.06 26.28
CA ALA A 10 5.45 11.54 26.41
C ALA A 10 5.58 10.11 25.87
N VAL A 11 4.60 9.24 26.15
CA VAL A 11 4.56 7.86 25.64
C VAL A 11 4.46 7.86 24.11
N ILE A 12 3.68 8.75 23.51
CA ILE A 12 3.61 8.89 22.05
C ILE A 12 4.98 9.24 21.47
N PHE A 13 5.68 10.20 22.04
CA PHE A 13 7.03 10.57 21.58
C PHE A 13 8.03 9.41 21.71
N ILE A 14 8.00 8.69 22.84
CA ILE A 14 8.85 7.51 23.06
C ILE A 14 8.51 6.42 22.02
N THR A 15 7.23 6.19 21.76
CA THR A 15 6.79 5.23 20.75
C THR A 15 7.30 5.58 19.36
N VAL A 16 7.15 6.85 18.95
CA VAL A 16 7.68 7.33 17.66
C VAL A 16 9.20 7.18 17.61
N TRP A 17 9.91 7.54 18.67
CA TRP A 17 11.36 7.37 18.75
C TRP A 17 11.78 5.91 18.62
N ALA A 18 11.10 4.99 19.29
CA ALA A 18 11.37 3.55 19.21
C ALA A 18 11.12 3.00 17.80
N LEU A 19 10.06 3.47 17.11
CA LEU A 19 9.77 3.10 15.73
C LEU A 19 10.84 3.62 14.75
N VAL A 20 11.33 4.84 14.94
CA VAL A 20 12.45 5.41 14.16
C VAL A 20 13.72 4.60 14.36
N LYS A 21 13.95 4.06 15.57
CA LYS A 21 15.07 3.14 15.90
C LYS A 21 14.87 1.72 15.34
N GLN A 22 13.80 1.48 14.61
CA GLN A 22 13.48 0.19 13.98
C GLN A 22 13.24 -0.96 14.97
N PHE A 23 12.79 -0.67 16.19
CA PHE A 23 12.27 -1.71 17.06
C PHE A 23 11.00 -2.33 16.46
N GLU A 24 10.72 -3.58 16.81
CA GLU A 24 9.56 -4.28 16.28
C GLU A 24 8.25 -3.51 16.59
N THR A 25 7.59 -3.01 15.54
CA THR A 25 6.40 -2.15 15.64
C THR A 25 5.30 -2.75 16.52
N ARG A 26 5.06 -4.05 16.40
CA ARG A 26 4.01 -4.75 17.16
C ARG A 26 4.29 -4.72 18.66
N LEU A 27 5.53 -5.03 19.05
CA LEU A 27 5.94 -5.04 20.46
C LEU A 27 5.91 -3.64 21.04
N VAL A 28 6.39 -2.63 20.31
CA VAL A 28 6.39 -1.24 20.76
C VAL A 28 4.97 -0.73 21.00
N LEU A 29 4.03 -1.00 20.07
CA LEU A 29 2.64 -0.57 20.20
C LEU A 29 1.92 -1.28 21.34
N ILE A 30 2.11 -2.60 21.50
CA ILE A 30 1.50 -3.37 22.61
C ILE A 30 2.06 -2.87 23.94
N ALA A 31 3.38 -2.70 24.07
CA ALA A 31 4.02 -2.23 25.28
C ALA A 31 3.54 -0.82 25.65
N ALA A 32 3.49 0.11 24.71
CA ALA A 32 2.99 1.46 24.92
C ALA A 32 1.51 1.47 25.35
N GLY A 33 0.68 0.66 24.70
CA GLY A 33 -0.73 0.52 25.06
C GLY A 33 -0.95 -0.04 26.45
N LEU A 34 -0.26 -1.12 26.82
CA LEU A 34 -0.32 -1.71 28.16
C LEU A 34 0.19 -0.74 29.22
N PHE A 35 1.29 -0.02 28.96
CA PHE A 35 1.83 0.98 29.85
C PHE A 35 0.83 2.09 30.16
N LEU A 36 0.15 2.61 29.14
CA LEU A 36 -0.90 3.61 29.31
C LEU A 36 -2.10 3.07 30.11
N CYS A 37 -2.48 1.82 29.91
CA CYS A 37 -3.56 1.17 30.66
C CYS A 37 -3.20 1.00 32.14
N VAL A 38 -1.95 0.68 32.46
CA VAL A 38 -1.45 0.59 33.85
C VAL A 38 -1.48 1.96 34.52
N ILE A 39 -1.01 3.01 33.83
CA ILE A 39 -1.04 4.38 34.38
C ILE A 39 -2.46 4.89 34.59
N SER A 40 -3.38 4.50 33.73
CA SER A 40 -4.80 4.84 33.86
C SER A 40 -5.51 4.04 34.96
N LEU A 41 -4.80 3.17 35.69
CA LEU A 41 -5.34 2.25 36.72
C LEU A 41 -6.46 1.33 36.21
N ALA A 42 -6.46 1.05 34.91
CA ALA A 42 -7.47 0.23 34.24
C ALA A 42 -6.85 -0.84 33.33
N PRO A 43 -5.92 -1.70 33.81
CA PRO A 43 -5.24 -2.68 32.97
C PRO A 43 -6.21 -3.71 32.36
N MET A 44 -7.25 -4.10 33.08
CA MET A 44 -8.27 -5.04 32.57
C MET A 44 -9.07 -4.44 31.41
N THR A 45 -9.30 -3.13 31.40
CA THR A 45 -9.97 -2.46 30.29
C THR A 45 -9.13 -2.54 29.01
N GLY A 46 -7.82 -2.37 29.11
CA GLY A 46 -6.89 -2.52 27.97
C GLY A 46 -6.86 -3.93 27.43
N LEU A 47 -6.77 -4.94 28.29
CA LEU A 47 -6.80 -6.34 27.89
C LEU A 47 -8.14 -6.74 27.24
N ASN A 48 -9.25 -6.30 27.83
CA ASN A 48 -10.57 -6.55 27.27
C ASN A 48 -10.76 -5.86 25.91
N GLN A 49 -10.27 -4.62 25.75
CA GLN A 49 -10.33 -3.91 24.47
C GLN A 49 -9.44 -4.57 23.41
N PHE A 50 -8.27 -5.06 23.81
CA PHE A 50 -7.40 -5.82 22.93
C PHE A 50 -8.09 -7.11 22.46
N ALA A 51 -8.66 -7.91 23.38
CA ALA A 51 -9.40 -9.13 23.06
C ALA A 51 -10.60 -8.83 22.13
N LYS A 52 -11.35 -7.76 22.43
CA LYS A 52 -12.49 -7.33 21.61
C LYS A 52 -12.06 -6.86 20.22
N SER A 53 -10.90 -6.23 20.09
CA SER A 53 -10.34 -5.85 18.79
C SER A 53 -9.90 -7.07 17.98
N MET A 54 -9.30 -8.06 18.64
CA MET A 54 -8.89 -9.32 18.01
C MET A 54 -10.08 -10.17 17.51
N THR A 55 -11.24 -10.03 18.13
CA THR A 55 -12.48 -10.73 17.75
C THR A 55 -13.45 -9.87 16.95
N ASN A 56 -12.98 -8.75 16.40
CA ASN A 56 -13.83 -7.87 15.60
C ASN A 56 -14.17 -8.54 14.26
N ASN A 57 -15.41 -9.03 14.15
CA ASN A 57 -15.86 -9.83 13.01
C ASN A 57 -15.73 -9.08 11.67
N ALA A 58 -16.06 -7.77 11.66
CA ALA A 58 -15.96 -6.95 10.44
C ALA A 58 -14.50 -6.80 9.96
N LEU A 59 -13.55 -6.62 10.89
CA LEU A 59 -12.12 -6.56 10.57
C LEU A 59 -11.59 -7.90 10.06
N ILE A 60 -11.95 -8.98 10.75
CA ILE A 60 -11.51 -10.32 10.36
C ILE A 60 -12.03 -10.66 8.96
N MET A 61 -13.32 -10.43 8.70
CA MET A 61 -13.90 -10.70 7.39
C MET A 61 -13.27 -9.84 6.29
N ALA A 62 -13.06 -8.54 6.53
CA ALA A 62 -12.45 -7.64 5.56
C ALA A 62 -10.99 -8.04 5.26
N ILE A 63 -10.20 -8.33 6.30
CA ILE A 63 -8.79 -8.70 6.13
C ILE A 63 -8.67 -10.09 5.50
N CYS A 64 -9.35 -11.09 6.04
CA CYS A 64 -9.27 -12.46 5.51
C CYS A 64 -9.82 -12.56 4.09
N GLY A 65 -10.93 -11.88 3.79
CA GLY A 65 -11.53 -11.87 2.46
C GLY A 65 -10.63 -11.18 1.43
N SER A 66 -10.17 -9.98 1.71
CA SER A 66 -9.32 -9.22 0.79
C SER A 66 -7.93 -9.82 0.60
N MET A 67 -7.30 -10.27 1.69
CA MET A 67 -5.99 -10.94 1.59
C MET A 67 -6.11 -12.31 0.94
N GLY A 68 -7.14 -13.09 1.28
CA GLY A 68 -7.42 -14.38 0.64
C GLY A 68 -7.59 -14.23 -0.86
N PHE A 69 -8.40 -13.27 -1.31
CA PHE A 69 -8.54 -12.92 -2.71
C PHE A 69 -7.20 -12.51 -3.34
N ALA A 70 -6.47 -11.58 -2.71
CA ALA A 70 -5.20 -11.08 -3.22
C ALA A 70 -4.17 -12.21 -3.38
N TYR A 71 -4.04 -13.10 -2.40
CA TYR A 71 -3.14 -14.26 -2.47
C TYR A 71 -3.55 -15.24 -3.57
N THR A 72 -4.84 -15.54 -3.68
CA THR A 72 -5.35 -16.46 -4.72
C THR A 72 -5.11 -15.89 -6.11
N ALA A 73 -5.42 -14.61 -6.30
CA ALA A 73 -5.22 -13.92 -7.57
C ALA A 73 -3.73 -13.82 -7.95
N SER A 74 -2.85 -13.59 -6.96
CA SER A 74 -1.40 -13.59 -7.16
C SER A 74 -0.87 -14.98 -7.52
N TYR A 75 -1.34 -16.02 -6.83
CA TYR A 75 -1.00 -17.41 -7.14
C TYR A 75 -1.38 -17.81 -8.56
N MET A 76 -2.52 -17.33 -9.04
CA MET A 76 -2.99 -17.55 -10.42
C MET A 76 -2.29 -16.65 -11.45
N GLY A 77 -1.44 -15.72 -11.05
CA GLY A 77 -0.75 -14.76 -11.92
C GLY A 77 -1.67 -13.69 -12.51
N CYS A 78 -2.78 -13.38 -11.84
CA CYS A 78 -3.72 -12.35 -12.26
C CYS A 78 -3.10 -10.95 -12.11
N ASP A 79 -2.38 -10.71 -11.00
CA ASP A 79 -1.62 -9.50 -10.72
C ASP A 79 -0.54 -9.23 -11.79
N ARG A 80 0.22 -10.25 -12.17
CA ARG A 80 1.23 -10.15 -13.23
C ARG A 80 0.60 -9.84 -14.58
N SER A 81 -0.55 -10.44 -14.90
CA SER A 81 -1.28 -10.16 -16.14
C SER A 81 -1.75 -8.71 -16.18
N LEU A 82 -2.33 -8.20 -15.08
CA LEU A 82 -2.78 -6.82 -14.96
C LEU A 82 -1.61 -5.84 -15.16
N VAL A 83 -0.51 -6.05 -14.44
CA VAL A 83 0.69 -5.19 -14.53
C VAL A 83 1.30 -5.26 -15.92
N HIS A 84 1.35 -6.42 -16.58
CA HIS A 84 1.87 -6.54 -17.93
C HIS A 84 1.09 -5.68 -18.93
N TYR A 85 -0.24 -5.70 -18.88
CA TYR A 85 -1.06 -4.88 -19.77
C TYR A 85 -0.94 -3.39 -19.46
N LEU A 86 -0.81 -2.99 -18.22
CA LEU A 86 -0.61 -1.60 -17.81
C LEU A 86 0.81 -1.10 -18.14
N ALA A 87 1.83 -1.95 -18.06
CA ALA A 87 3.21 -1.58 -18.34
C ALA A 87 3.60 -1.64 -19.82
N SER A 88 2.85 -2.41 -20.65
CA SER A 88 3.21 -2.62 -22.06
C SER A 88 3.31 -1.33 -22.88
N PRO A 89 2.40 -0.34 -22.79
CA PRO A 89 2.44 0.88 -23.60
C PRO A 89 3.52 1.88 -23.17
N VAL A 90 4.19 1.64 -22.02
CA VAL A 90 5.00 2.67 -21.36
C VAL A 90 6.50 2.55 -21.69
N ARG A 91 6.89 1.52 -22.43
CA ARG A 91 8.29 1.27 -22.80
C ARG A 91 8.79 2.38 -23.74
N GLY A 92 9.74 3.21 -23.27
CA GLY A 92 10.39 4.25 -24.10
C GLY A 92 10.20 5.70 -23.64
N LEU A 93 9.51 5.94 -22.51
CA LEU A 93 9.19 7.30 -22.04
C LEU A 93 10.32 8.00 -21.25
N GLY A 94 11.51 7.40 -21.12
CA GLY A 94 12.63 8.03 -20.40
C GLY A 94 12.26 8.40 -18.95
N ILE A 95 12.55 9.65 -18.53
CA ILE A 95 12.26 10.13 -17.16
C ILE A 95 10.75 10.13 -16.83
N PHE A 96 9.88 10.29 -17.82
CA PHE A 96 8.44 10.23 -17.63
C PHE A 96 7.94 8.84 -17.22
N LEU A 97 8.80 7.84 -17.28
CA LEU A 97 8.50 6.51 -16.77
C LEU A 97 8.28 6.52 -15.26
N ILE A 98 8.93 7.40 -14.49
CA ILE A 98 8.76 7.52 -13.04
C ILE A 98 7.30 7.86 -12.69
N PRO A 99 6.72 9.00 -13.13
CA PRO A 99 5.34 9.32 -12.81
C PRO A 99 4.34 8.29 -13.35
N VAL A 100 4.58 7.76 -14.54
CA VAL A 100 3.67 6.76 -15.12
C VAL A 100 3.69 5.45 -14.31
N CYS A 101 4.86 4.97 -13.90
CA CYS A 101 4.96 3.80 -13.02
C CYS A 101 4.32 4.04 -11.65
N THR A 102 4.45 5.24 -11.08
CA THR A 102 3.77 5.62 -9.84
C THR A 102 2.24 5.59 -10.01
N ILE A 103 1.72 6.13 -11.12
CA ILE A 103 0.28 6.11 -11.43
C ILE A 103 -0.21 4.67 -11.62
N ILE A 104 0.51 3.85 -12.38
CA ILE A 104 0.16 2.42 -12.57
C ILE A 104 0.11 1.72 -11.22
N THR A 105 1.11 1.93 -10.38
CA THR A 105 1.15 1.33 -9.04
C THR A 105 0.00 1.80 -8.18
N PHE A 106 -0.38 3.08 -8.27
CA PHE A 106 -1.53 3.64 -7.57
C PHE A 106 -2.83 2.89 -7.91
N PHE A 107 -3.12 2.72 -9.21
CA PHE A 107 -4.31 1.99 -9.63
C PHE A 107 -4.27 0.51 -9.27
N VAL A 108 -3.12 -0.15 -9.42
CA VAL A 108 -2.96 -1.55 -9.02
C VAL A 108 -3.15 -1.70 -7.52
N ASN A 109 -2.67 -0.74 -6.72
CA ASN A 109 -2.78 -0.80 -5.27
C ASN A 109 -4.22 -0.56 -4.74
N ILE A 110 -5.10 0.04 -5.52
CA ILE A 110 -6.54 0.06 -5.20
C ILE A 110 -7.10 -1.37 -5.25
N ALA A 111 -6.70 -2.14 -6.25
CA ALA A 111 -7.15 -3.54 -6.43
C ALA A 111 -6.44 -4.52 -5.47
N LEU A 112 -5.16 -4.27 -5.18
CA LEU A 112 -4.32 -5.03 -4.25
C LEU A 112 -4.05 -4.21 -3.00
N PRO A 113 -4.90 -4.24 -1.97
CA PRO A 113 -4.81 -3.33 -0.81
C PRO A 113 -3.64 -3.66 0.16
N SER A 114 -2.64 -4.35 -0.30
CA SER A 114 -1.41 -4.66 0.41
C SER A 114 -0.24 -3.94 -0.24
N ALA A 115 0.35 -2.95 0.45
CA ALA A 115 1.51 -2.22 -0.06
C ALA A 115 2.67 -3.16 -0.41
N ALA A 116 2.98 -4.13 0.45
CA ALA A 116 4.04 -5.11 0.21
C ALA A 116 3.71 -6.04 -0.97
N GLY A 117 2.47 -6.55 -1.04
CA GLY A 117 2.02 -7.39 -2.15
C GLY A 117 2.01 -6.64 -3.48
N CYS A 118 1.51 -5.40 -3.48
CA CYS A 118 1.52 -4.54 -4.66
C CYS A 118 2.97 -4.21 -5.10
N ALA A 119 3.84 -3.82 -4.17
CA ALA A 119 5.24 -3.53 -4.48
C ALA A 119 5.98 -4.76 -5.04
N ALA A 120 5.70 -5.96 -4.54
CA ALA A 120 6.27 -7.19 -5.09
C ALA A 120 5.75 -7.48 -6.50
N ALA A 121 4.43 -7.41 -6.72
CA ALA A 121 3.82 -7.69 -8.02
C ALA A 121 4.21 -6.65 -9.08
N VAL A 122 4.03 -5.37 -8.77
CA VAL A 122 4.33 -4.27 -9.69
C VAL A 122 5.83 -4.09 -9.87
N GLY A 123 6.59 -4.16 -8.76
CA GLY A 123 8.04 -3.98 -8.75
C GLY A 123 8.76 -5.00 -9.61
N SER A 124 8.36 -6.27 -9.57
CA SER A 124 8.96 -7.32 -10.39
C SER A 124 8.90 -7.03 -11.90
N THR A 125 7.90 -6.28 -12.34
CA THR A 125 7.70 -5.93 -13.76
C THR A 125 8.20 -4.52 -14.09
N LEU A 126 7.85 -3.51 -13.29
CA LEU A 126 8.15 -2.10 -13.63
C LEU A 126 9.58 -1.69 -13.27
N ILE A 127 10.17 -2.24 -12.19
CA ILE A 127 11.55 -1.88 -11.82
C ILE A 127 12.53 -2.27 -12.93
N PRO A 128 12.51 -3.48 -13.50
CA PRO A 128 13.38 -3.82 -14.63
C PRO A 128 13.20 -2.91 -15.84
N VAL A 129 11.96 -2.49 -16.13
CA VAL A 129 11.67 -1.57 -17.23
C VAL A 129 12.32 -0.19 -16.97
N MET A 130 12.18 0.33 -15.74
CA MET A 130 12.80 1.60 -15.35
C MET A 130 14.32 1.54 -15.35
N LEU A 131 14.91 0.46 -14.86
CA LEU A 131 16.39 0.26 -14.89
C LEU A 131 16.93 0.23 -16.32
N ARG A 132 16.25 -0.48 -17.24
CA ARG A 132 16.61 -0.51 -18.66
C ARG A 132 16.46 0.87 -19.34
N ALA A 133 15.61 1.73 -18.82
CA ALA A 133 15.46 3.11 -19.27
C ALA A 133 16.51 4.07 -18.68
N GLY A 134 17.46 3.55 -17.87
CA GLY A 134 18.52 4.34 -17.25
C GLY A 134 18.09 5.06 -15.96
N ILE A 135 17.00 4.63 -15.33
CA ILE A 135 16.57 5.15 -14.03
C ILE A 135 17.30 4.35 -12.94
N LYS A 136 17.84 5.07 -11.93
CA LYS A 136 18.55 4.42 -10.84
C LYS A 136 17.63 3.54 -9.98
N PRO A 137 18.14 2.45 -9.36
CA PRO A 137 17.34 1.52 -8.56
C PRO A 137 16.56 2.19 -7.42
N ALA A 138 17.15 3.20 -6.77
CA ALA A 138 16.49 3.94 -5.69
C ALA A 138 15.25 4.71 -6.19
N ALA A 139 15.36 5.37 -7.34
CA ALA A 139 14.25 6.09 -7.96
C ALA A 139 13.15 5.13 -8.43
N ALA A 140 13.51 3.99 -9.00
CA ALA A 140 12.58 2.97 -9.42
C ALA A 140 11.80 2.38 -8.22
N ALA A 141 12.49 2.09 -7.13
CA ALA A 141 11.86 1.63 -5.89
C ALA A 141 10.95 2.71 -5.28
N ALA A 142 11.42 3.97 -5.24
CA ALA A 142 10.64 5.10 -4.73
C ALA A 142 9.35 5.33 -5.54
N ALA A 143 9.40 5.21 -6.87
CA ALA A 143 8.23 5.34 -7.74
C ALA A 143 7.16 4.28 -7.44
N VAL A 144 7.58 3.02 -7.25
CA VAL A 144 6.68 1.93 -6.89
C VAL A 144 6.11 2.14 -5.49
N LEU A 145 6.93 2.49 -4.51
CA LEU A 145 6.47 2.71 -3.14
C LEU A 145 5.52 3.91 -3.03
N ALA A 146 5.80 5.01 -3.73
CA ALA A 146 4.92 6.17 -3.74
C ALA A 146 3.51 5.85 -4.28
N GLY A 147 3.42 4.94 -5.26
CA GLY A 147 2.14 4.49 -5.79
C GLY A 147 1.31 3.66 -4.79
N THR A 148 1.90 3.08 -3.74
CA THR A 148 1.15 2.25 -2.78
C THR A 148 0.18 3.02 -1.88
N ILE A 149 0.09 4.33 -2.00
CA ILE A 149 -0.95 5.15 -1.37
C ILE A 149 -2.35 4.87 -1.94
N GLY A 150 -2.46 4.25 -3.12
CA GLY A 150 -3.73 3.87 -3.73
C GLY A 150 -4.62 3.00 -2.83
N SER A 151 -4.02 2.24 -1.91
CA SER A 151 -4.77 1.41 -0.94
C SER A 151 -5.73 2.20 -0.05
N TYR A 152 -5.53 3.51 0.14
CA TYR A 152 -6.48 4.34 0.87
C TYR A 152 -7.86 4.42 0.21
N LEU A 153 -7.93 4.23 -1.10
CA LEU A 153 -9.19 4.18 -1.86
C LEU A 153 -9.78 2.76 -1.94
N SER A 154 -9.09 1.76 -1.38
CA SER A 154 -9.57 0.38 -1.43
C SER A 154 -10.48 0.06 -0.24
N PRO A 155 -11.67 -0.48 -0.48
CA PRO A 155 -12.56 -0.96 0.59
C PRO A 155 -12.01 -2.19 1.31
N GLY A 156 -11.06 -2.90 0.70
CA GLY A 156 -10.39 -4.08 1.27
C GLY A 156 -9.25 -3.75 2.23
N THR A 157 -8.87 -2.48 2.39
CA THR A 157 -7.83 -2.07 3.33
C THR A 157 -8.40 -2.05 4.75
N SER A 158 -7.70 -2.67 5.70
CA SER A 158 -8.21 -2.90 7.06
C SER A 158 -8.65 -1.63 7.80
N HIS A 159 -8.04 -0.48 7.54
CA HIS A 159 -8.38 0.78 8.20
C HIS A 159 -9.72 1.36 7.73
N ASN A 160 -10.09 1.22 6.46
CA ASN A 160 -11.34 1.79 5.93
C ASN A 160 -12.58 1.17 6.60
N PRO A 161 -12.77 -0.17 6.66
CA PRO A 161 -13.90 -0.76 7.38
C PRO A 161 -13.86 -0.49 8.88
N PHE A 162 -12.67 -0.38 9.47
CA PHE A 162 -12.54 -0.10 10.89
C PHE A 162 -13.04 1.29 11.26
N VAL A 163 -12.59 2.33 10.54
CA VAL A 163 -12.99 3.71 10.79
C VAL A 163 -14.45 3.94 10.41
N ALA A 164 -14.92 3.38 9.29
CA ALA A 164 -16.31 3.44 8.88
C ALA A 164 -17.25 2.90 9.97
N LYS A 165 -16.89 1.73 10.56
CA LYS A 165 -17.64 1.16 11.67
C LYS A 165 -17.65 2.06 12.91
N MET A 166 -16.55 2.71 13.24
CA MET A 166 -16.48 3.67 14.34
C MET A 166 -17.33 4.93 14.10
N ALA A 167 -17.39 5.35 12.84
CA ALA A 167 -18.17 6.50 12.39
C ALA A 167 -19.66 6.17 12.16
N HIS A 168 -20.08 4.91 12.32
CA HIS A 168 -21.43 4.42 12.04
C HIS A 168 -21.91 4.73 10.61
N MET A 169 -21.01 4.59 9.63
CA MET A 169 -21.31 4.82 8.22
C MET A 169 -20.84 3.63 7.37
N ASP A 170 -21.34 3.57 6.13
CA ASP A 170 -20.88 2.54 5.18
C ASP A 170 -19.43 2.78 4.76
N VAL A 171 -18.73 1.70 4.38
CA VAL A 171 -17.33 1.77 3.99
C VAL A 171 -17.12 2.62 2.74
N MET A 172 -18.05 2.53 1.78
CA MET A 172 -17.95 3.31 0.54
C MET A 172 -18.23 4.80 0.78
N ASP A 173 -19.19 5.11 1.65
CA ASP A 173 -19.47 6.49 2.07
C ASP A 173 -18.25 7.09 2.78
N PHE A 174 -17.63 6.32 3.68
CA PHE A 174 -16.41 6.75 4.35
C PHE A 174 -15.27 7.03 3.34
N ILE A 175 -15.04 6.13 2.38
CA ILE A 175 -14.04 6.35 1.33
C ILE A 175 -14.39 7.61 0.53
N GLY A 176 -15.66 7.83 0.21
CA GLY A 176 -16.14 9.02 -0.49
C GLY A 176 -15.77 10.33 0.23
N THR A 177 -15.80 10.36 1.56
CA THR A 177 -15.44 11.56 2.34
C THR A 177 -13.99 12.00 2.18
N HIS A 178 -13.07 11.05 2.01
CA HIS A 178 -11.63 11.36 1.89
C HIS A 178 -11.03 11.09 0.50
N ALA A 179 -11.82 10.58 -0.44
CA ALA A 179 -11.34 10.19 -1.77
C ALA A 179 -10.61 11.33 -2.50
N THR A 180 -11.19 12.54 -2.47
CA THR A 180 -10.59 13.73 -3.09
C THR A 180 -9.21 14.03 -2.51
N TYR A 181 -9.07 13.98 -1.19
CA TYR A 181 -7.78 14.22 -0.51
C TYR A 181 -6.77 13.12 -0.83
N SER A 182 -7.21 11.87 -0.87
CA SER A 182 -6.34 10.73 -1.22
C SER A 182 -5.82 10.83 -2.66
N VAL A 183 -6.67 11.23 -3.60
CA VAL A 183 -6.26 11.47 -5.00
C VAL A 183 -5.30 12.66 -5.09
N MET A 184 -5.58 13.76 -4.38
CA MET A 184 -4.66 14.90 -4.32
C MET A 184 -3.29 14.51 -3.75
N CYS A 185 -3.25 13.75 -2.66
CA CYS A 185 -2.00 13.22 -2.11
C CYS A 185 -1.26 12.32 -3.12
N GLY A 186 -1.99 11.47 -3.83
CA GLY A 186 -1.43 10.66 -4.93
C GLY A 186 -0.81 11.54 -6.02
N ALA A 187 -1.50 12.58 -6.46
CA ALA A 187 -0.97 13.53 -7.45
C ALA A 187 0.28 14.27 -6.96
N ILE A 188 0.29 14.71 -5.70
CA ILE A 188 1.46 15.35 -5.07
C ILE A 188 2.64 14.38 -5.02
N LEU A 189 2.41 13.11 -4.68
CA LEU A 189 3.46 12.10 -4.66
C LEU A 189 4.01 11.80 -6.07
N VAL A 190 3.16 11.75 -7.10
CA VAL A 190 3.58 11.58 -8.49
C VAL A 190 4.50 12.72 -8.92
N VAL A 191 4.09 13.96 -8.67
CA VAL A 191 4.89 15.15 -9.00
C VAL A 191 6.13 15.24 -8.13
N GLY A 192 5.99 15.01 -6.83
CA GLY A 192 7.09 15.06 -5.87
C GLY A 192 8.19 14.05 -6.18
N THR A 193 7.84 12.80 -6.46
CA THR A 193 8.83 11.78 -6.85
C THR A 193 9.54 12.15 -8.15
N LEU A 194 8.83 12.69 -9.15
CA LEU A 194 9.45 13.16 -10.38
C LEU A 194 10.46 14.27 -10.11
N ILE A 195 10.06 15.30 -9.33
CA ILE A 195 10.92 16.46 -9.02
C ILE A 195 12.15 16.00 -8.24
N VAL A 196 11.99 15.18 -7.20
CA VAL A 196 13.09 14.70 -6.37
C VAL A 196 14.07 13.85 -7.20
N CYS A 197 13.58 12.93 -7.99
CA CYS A 197 14.42 12.10 -8.87
C CYS A 197 15.13 12.95 -9.93
N TRP A 198 14.50 14.01 -10.41
CA TRP A 198 15.12 14.94 -11.35
C TRP A 198 16.24 15.76 -10.70
N ILE A 199 16.02 16.29 -9.49
CA ILE A 199 17.02 17.06 -8.72
C ILE A 199 18.22 16.18 -8.37
N LEU A 200 17.99 14.91 -7.96
CA LEU A 200 19.04 13.97 -7.61
C LEU A 200 19.77 13.40 -8.83
N GLY A 201 19.32 13.71 -10.03
CA GLY A 201 19.90 13.18 -11.28
C GLY A 201 19.77 11.66 -11.40
N ASP A 202 18.68 11.11 -10.87
CA ASP A 202 18.44 9.66 -10.86
C ASP A 202 17.95 9.12 -12.20
N ASN A 203 17.72 10.00 -13.17
CA ASN A 203 17.44 9.69 -14.58
C ASN A 203 18.70 9.45 -15.43
N LYS A 204 19.89 9.63 -14.85
CA LYS A 204 21.19 9.42 -15.50
C LYS A 204 21.90 8.18 -14.96
N GLY A 205 21.16 7.11 -14.75
CA GLY A 205 21.71 5.82 -14.38
C GLY A 205 22.52 5.23 -15.53
N ASP A 206 23.54 4.46 -15.19
CA ASP A 206 24.34 3.75 -16.18
C ASP A 206 23.50 2.61 -16.79
N VAL A 207 23.08 2.78 -18.05
CA VAL A 207 22.29 1.78 -18.80
C VAL A 207 23.05 0.44 -18.92
N ASN A 208 24.37 0.49 -18.75
CA ASN A 208 25.26 -0.67 -18.76
C ASN A 208 25.53 -1.26 -17.37
N ALA A 209 24.97 -0.69 -16.28
CA ALA A 209 25.04 -1.34 -14.99
C ALA A 209 24.47 -2.75 -15.14
N LYS A 210 25.32 -3.76 -14.98
CA LYS A 210 24.96 -5.18 -15.07
C LYS A 210 23.82 -5.43 -14.10
N ILE A 211 22.60 -5.35 -14.61
CA ILE A 211 21.42 -5.81 -13.91
C ILE A 211 21.70 -7.30 -13.72
N ASP A 212 21.82 -7.72 -12.47
CA ASP A 212 22.01 -9.12 -12.14
C ASP A 212 20.73 -9.86 -12.57
N GLU A 213 20.71 -10.25 -13.86
CA GLU A 213 19.55 -10.89 -14.50
C GLU A 213 19.12 -12.16 -13.77
N SER A 214 20.02 -12.73 -12.95
CA SER A 214 19.72 -13.90 -12.13
C SER A 214 18.77 -13.60 -10.97
N LYS A 215 18.69 -12.33 -10.52
CA LYS A 215 17.78 -11.87 -9.46
C LYS A 215 16.44 -11.36 -10.02
N LEU A 216 16.37 -11.08 -11.30
CA LEU A 216 15.12 -10.81 -11.99
C LEU A 216 14.53 -12.17 -12.36
N GLN A 217 13.42 -12.54 -11.76
CA GLN A 217 12.69 -13.74 -12.18
C GLN A 217 12.46 -13.68 -13.69
N LYS A 218 13.25 -14.45 -14.45
CA LYS A 218 12.99 -14.73 -15.86
C LYS A 218 11.74 -15.60 -15.91
N ASP A 219 10.59 -14.98 -16.02
CA ASP A 219 9.39 -15.67 -16.44
C ASP A 219 9.31 -15.64 -17.98
N ASP A 220 10.24 -16.35 -18.63
CA ASP A 220 10.21 -16.50 -20.11
C ASP A 220 8.97 -17.24 -20.61
N ASP A 221 8.22 -17.91 -19.74
CA ASP A 221 7.00 -18.65 -20.06
C ASP A 221 5.69 -17.94 -19.65
N PHE A 222 5.75 -16.72 -19.13
CA PHE A 222 4.53 -16.04 -18.71
C PHE A 222 3.72 -15.52 -19.89
N LYS A 223 2.56 -16.17 -20.17
CA LYS A 223 1.60 -15.71 -21.17
C LYS A 223 0.55 -14.81 -20.49
N PRO A 224 0.57 -13.50 -20.74
CA PRO A 224 -0.42 -12.59 -20.18
C PRO A 224 -1.81 -12.93 -20.71
N ASN A 225 -2.79 -12.98 -19.81
CA ASN A 225 -4.18 -13.28 -20.17
C ASN A 225 -5.08 -12.12 -19.71
N VAL A 226 -5.83 -11.55 -20.65
CA VAL A 226 -6.78 -10.45 -20.39
C VAL A 226 -7.81 -10.81 -19.34
N LEU A 227 -8.34 -12.03 -19.38
CA LEU A 227 -9.33 -12.50 -18.40
C LEU A 227 -8.75 -12.49 -16.99
N LYS A 228 -7.51 -12.91 -16.82
CA LYS A 228 -6.82 -12.87 -15.52
C LYS A 228 -6.61 -11.44 -15.02
N ALA A 229 -6.29 -10.50 -15.91
CA ALA A 229 -6.16 -9.09 -15.56
C ALA A 229 -7.49 -8.49 -15.10
N VAL A 230 -8.60 -8.82 -15.76
CA VAL A 230 -9.94 -8.34 -15.40
C VAL A 230 -10.41 -8.87 -14.04
N VAL A 231 -10.07 -10.11 -13.68
CA VAL A 231 -10.41 -10.70 -12.38
C VAL A 231 -9.98 -9.82 -11.19
N MET A 232 -8.86 -9.12 -11.29
CA MET A 232 -8.39 -8.21 -10.24
C MET A 232 -9.30 -6.99 -10.04
N ILE A 233 -10.03 -6.58 -11.07
CA ILE A 233 -10.91 -5.40 -11.05
C ILE A 233 -12.32 -5.77 -10.59
N VAL A 234 -12.72 -7.04 -10.76
CA VAL A 234 -14.08 -7.53 -10.46
C VAL A 234 -14.57 -7.20 -9.05
N PRO A 235 -13.80 -7.41 -7.94
CA PRO A 235 -14.30 -7.09 -6.60
C PRO A 235 -14.61 -5.61 -6.43
N ILE A 236 -13.79 -4.73 -7.01
CA ILE A 236 -14.00 -3.27 -6.96
C ILE A 236 -15.24 -2.92 -7.78
N ALA A 237 -15.41 -3.49 -8.96
CA ALA A 237 -16.57 -3.26 -9.81
C ALA A 237 -17.88 -3.71 -9.13
N ILE A 238 -17.86 -4.86 -8.43
CA ILE A 238 -19.02 -5.36 -7.68
C ILE A 238 -19.35 -4.42 -6.52
N LEU A 239 -18.35 -3.97 -5.76
CA LEU A 239 -18.57 -3.05 -4.64
C LEU A 239 -19.10 -1.70 -5.10
N VAL A 240 -18.54 -1.14 -6.16
CA VAL A 240 -19.01 0.12 -6.73
C VAL A 240 -20.44 -0.03 -7.29
N SER A 241 -20.73 -1.11 -7.98
CA SER A 241 -22.09 -1.36 -8.50
C SER A 241 -23.10 -1.62 -7.38
N GLY A 242 -22.70 -2.29 -6.29
CA GLY A 242 -23.55 -2.54 -5.12
C GLY A 242 -23.82 -1.31 -4.27
N SER A 243 -22.97 -0.29 -4.31
CA SER A 243 -23.19 0.98 -3.59
C SER A 243 -24.15 1.93 -4.33
N VAL A 244 -24.52 1.63 -5.56
CA VAL A 244 -25.45 2.45 -6.38
C VAL A 244 -26.90 1.97 -6.24
N TRP A 245 -27.13 0.80 -5.63
CA TRP A 245 -28.44 0.24 -5.31
C TRP A 245 -28.70 0.23 -3.81
#